data_058e8ef71b800acddeee61bfa7cc0e8d
#
_entry.id   058e8ef71b800acddeee61bfa7cc0e8d
#
_cell.length_a   1.000
_cell.length_b   1.000
_cell.length_c   1.000
_cell.angle_alpha   90.00
_cell.angle_beta   90.00
_cell.angle_gamma   90.00
#
_symmetry.space_group_name_H-M   'P 1'
#
loop_
_entity.id
_entity.type
_entity.pdbx_description
1 polymer ?
#
loop_
_entity_poly.entity_id
_entity_poly.type
_entity_poly.pdbx_seq_one_letter_code
_entity_poly.pdbx_strand_id
1 'polypeptide(L)'
;MTDDLLRFRAEFPILERTTYMISNSLGAMPRGVYDSVKTYCDVWATRGVRAWEEQWWMMAREVGDAVGVLMNAEPGSVSVHLNVASCQNVVASCFDFSGKRNKVVYSDMNFPSVMYFWEAQRSRGARVHMVRTDDGVHVPTERI
;
A
#
# COMPACT_ATOMS: atom_id res chain seq x y z
N MET A 1 -9.75 -6.50 30.94
CA MET A 1 -9.90 -5.35 30.02
C MET A 1 -10.63 -5.88 28.80
N THR A 2 -11.86 -5.43 28.55
CA THR A 2 -12.56 -5.69 27.28
C THR A 2 -11.85 -4.87 26.21
N ASP A 3 -11.38 -5.51 25.16
CA ASP A 3 -10.76 -4.85 24.03
C ASP A 3 -11.81 -3.94 23.35
N ASP A 4 -11.64 -2.64 23.46
CA ASP A 4 -12.58 -1.63 22.94
C ASP A 4 -12.75 -1.74 21.40
N LEU A 5 -11.79 -2.35 20.72
CA LEU A 5 -11.84 -2.60 19.27
C LEU A 5 -12.87 -3.67 18.89
N LEU A 6 -13.26 -4.55 19.82
CA LEU A 6 -14.27 -5.59 19.53
C LEU A 6 -15.62 -5.00 19.12
N ARG A 7 -15.93 -3.76 19.50
CA ARG A 7 -17.15 -3.06 19.07
C ARG A 7 -17.25 -2.89 17.55
N PHE A 8 -16.10 -2.80 16.86
CA PHE A 8 -16.05 -2.64 15.39
C PHE A 8 -16.19 -3.97 14.64
N ARG A 9 -16.18 -5.12 15.35
CA ARG A 9 -16.20 -6.44 14.71
C ARG A 9 -17.42 -6.61 13.79
N ALA A 10 -18.59 -6.09 14.19
CA ALA A 10 -19.82 -6.17 13.42
C ALA A 10 -19.79 -5.39 12.10
N GLU A 11 -18.85 -4.43 11.97
CA GLU A 11 -18.68 -3.68 10.72
C GLU A 11 -18.08 -4.53 9.60
N PHE A 12 -17.51 -5.69 9.91
CA PHE A 12 -16.81 -6.56 8.95
C PHE A 12 -17.55 -7.91 8.78
N PRO A 13 -18.44 -8.06 7.78
CA PRO A 13 -19.28 -9.26 7.62
C PRO A 13 -18.52 -10.58 7.55
N ILE A 14 -17.32 -10.58 7.01
CA ILE A 14 -16.49 -11.79 6.90
C ILE A 14 -16.16 -12.39 8.27
N LEU A 15 -16.06 -11.55 9.32
CA LEU A 15 -15.73 -11.98 10.67
C LEU A 15 -16.87 -12.74 11.37
N GLU A 16 -18.07 -12.73 10.81
CA GLU A 16 -19.19 -13.55 11.26
C GLU A 16 -19.04 -15.03 10.83
N ARG A 17 -18.25 -15.26 9.77
CA ARG A 17 -18.15 -16.56 9.08
C ARG A 17 -16.81 -17.24 9.27
N THR A 18 -15.75 -16.47 9.52
CA THR A 18 -14.40 -17.02 9.61
C THR A 18 -13.49 -16.18 10.50
N THR A 19 -12.44 -16.80 11.00
CA THR A 19 -11.28 -16.09 11.57
C THR A 19 -10.43 -15.57 10.42
N TYR A 20 -10.54 -14.26 10.14
CA TYR A 20 -9.86 -13.64 9.01
C TYR A 20 -8.51 -13.05 9.45
N MET A 21 -7.42 -13.61 8.94
CA MET A 21 -6.05 -13.25 9.33
C MET A 21 -5.15 -12.92 8.13
N ILE A 22 -5.73 -12.52 6.99
CA ILE A 22 -4.98 -12.25 5.77
C ILE A 22 -5.04 -10.77 5.36
N SER A 23 -5.20 -9.86 6.32
CA SER A 23 -5.29 -8.41 6.07
C SER A 23 -4.04 -7.82 5.41
N ASN A 24 -2.91 -8.52 5.47
CA ASN A 24 -1.68 -8.16 4.75
C ASN A 24 -1.82 -8.23 3.22
N SER A 25 -2.76 -9.03 2.70
CA SER A 25 -3.03 -9.17 1.26
C SER A 25 -4.29 -8.43 0.83
N LEU A 26 -5.42 -8.75 1.45
CA LEU A 26 -6.70 -8.11 1.20
C LEU A 26 -7.40 -7.89 2.54
N GLY A 27 -7.55 -6.65 2.98
CA GLY A 27 -8.23 -6.32 4.21
C GLY A 27 -9.69 -6.78 4.23
N ALA A 28 -10.21 -7.09 5.42
CA ALA A 28 -11.63 -7.34 5.58
C ALA A 28 -12.44 -6.11 5.14
N MET A 29 -13.43 -6.29 4.28
CA MET A 29 -14.22 -5.19 3.75
C MET A 29 -15.26 -4.73 4.79
N PRO A 30 -15.27 -3.45 5.20
CA PRO A 30 -16.32 -2.92 6.06
C PRO A 30 -17.64 -2.74 5.30
N ARG A 31 -18.77 -2.81 6.04
CA ARG A 31 -20.13 -2.68 5.48
C ARG A 31 -20.34 -1.38 4.70
N GLY A 32 -19.80 -0.28 5.19
CA GLY A 32 -19.96 1.05 4.59
C GLY A 32 -19.29 1.23 3.21
N VAL A 33 -18.49 0.27 2.74
CA VAL A 33 -17.84 0.36 1.41
C VAL A 33 -18.87 0.42 0.28
N TYR A 34 -19.96 -0.34 0.38
CA TYR A 34 -21.01 -0.32 -0.65
C TYR A 34 -21.63 1.07 -0.83
N ASP A 35 -21.93 1.74 0.29
CA ASP A 35 -22.50 3.10 0.25
C ASP A 35 -21.48 4.11 -0.29
N SER A 36 -20.22 3.99 0.08
CA SER A 36 -19.14 4.85 -0.43
C SER A 36 -18.96 4.70 -1.94
N VAL A 37 -18.95 3.45 -2.46
CA VAL A 37 -18.84 3.18 -3.90
C VAL A 37 -20.09 3.69 -4.62
N LYS A 38 -21.27 3.48 -4.05
CA LYS A 38 -22.51 4.01 -4.62
C LYS A 38 -22.47 5.54 -4.71
N THR A 39 -22.05 6.21 -3.65
CA THR A 39 -21.91 7.67 -3.62
C THR A 39 -20.94 8.15 -4.71
N TYR A 40 -19.80 7.49 -4.87
CA TYR A 40 -18.85 7.78 -5.94
C TYR A 40 -19.50 7.68 -7.32
N CYS A 41 -20.24 6.60 -7.57
CA CYS A 41 -20.96 6.40 -8.84
C CYS A 41 -22.05 7.45 -9.08
N ASP A 42 -22.83 7.80 -8.04
CA ASP A 42 -23.89 8.81 -8.12
C ASP A 42 -23.32 10.20 -8.44
N VAL A 43 -22.19 10.56 -7.81
CA VAL A 43 -21.47 11.80 -8.12
C VAL A 43 -20.99 11.80 -9.56
N TRP A 44 -20.38 10.72 -10.03
CA TRP A 44 -19.96 10.60 -11.42
C TRP A 44 -21.13 10.75 -12.39
N ALA A 45 -22.21 10.02 -12.17
CA ALA A 45 -23.38 10.02 -13.03
C ALA A 45 -24.08 11.39 -13.10
N THR A 46 -24.06 12.16 -12.03
CA THR A 46 -24.79 13.43 -11.94
C THR A 46 -23.94 14.68 -12.13
N ARG A 47 -22.64 14.62 -11.79
CA ARG A 47 -21.74 15.77 -11.85
C ARG A 47 -20.78 15.69 -13.05
N GLY A 48 -20.48 14.45 -13.55
CA GLY A 48 -19.53 14.25 -14.63
C GLY A 48 -18.17 14.88 -14.33
N VAL A 49 -17.58 15.60 -15.29
CA VAL A 49 -16.26 16.23 -15.14
C VAL A 49 -16.16 17.21 -13.97
N ARG A 50 -17.25 17.82 -13.53
CA ARG A 50 -17.27 18.75 -12.39
C ARG A 50 -16.92 18.08 -11.07
N ALA A 51 -17.12 16.76 -10.97
CA ALA A 51 -16.78 15.99 -9.78
C ALA A 51 -15.29 16.10 -9.40
N TRP A 52 -14.40 16.31 -10.37
CA TRP A 52 -12.98 16.52 -10.13
C TRP A 52 -12.72 17.75 -9.27
N GLU A 53 -13.23 18.91 -9.66
CA GLU A 53 -13.05 20.15 -8.93
C GLU A 53 -13.81 20.17 -7.59
N GLU A 54 -15.02 19.59 -7.60
CA GLU A 54 -15.89 19.65 -6.42
C GLU A 54 -15.46 18.72 -5.29
N GLN A 55 -14.81 17.57 -5.61
CA GLN A 55 -14.52 16.53 -4.61
C GLN A 55 -13.21 15.74 -4.87
N TRP A 56 -13.01 15.22 -6.09
CA TRP A 56 -12.08 14.12 -6.28
C TRP A 56 -10.61 14.51 -6.25
N TRP A 57 -10.26 15.75 -6.64
CA TRP A 57 -8.86 16.20 -6.61
C TRP A 57 -8.27 16.17 -5.20
N MET A 58 -9.10 16.43 -4.19
CA MET A 58 -8.63 16.42 -2.81
C MET A 58 -8.76 15.05 -2.14
N MET A 59 -9.61 14.16 -2.67
CA MET A 59 -9.93 12.87 -2.05
C MET A 59 -8.68 12.02 -1.77
N ALA A 60 -7.75 11.90 -2.72
CA ALA A 60 -6.54 11.11 -2.52
C ALA A 60 -5.65 11.66 -1.40
N ARG A 61 -5.58 13.00 -1.26
CA ARG A 61 -4.87 13.66 -0.18
C ARG A 61 -5.57 13.43 1.16
N GLU A 62 -6.87 13.60 1.22
CA GLU A 62 -7.67 13.40 2.43
C GLU A 62 -7.54 11.97 2.96
N VAL A 63 -7.56 10.97 2.08
CA VAL A 63 -7.30 9.57 2.44
C VAL A 63 -5.86 9.40 2.94
N GLY A 64 -4.88 10.01 2.28
CA GLY A 64 -3.49 10.00 2.71
C GLY A 64 -3.34 10.61 4.11
N ASP A 65 -3.96 11.75 4.37
CA ASP A 65 -3.91 12.43 5.66
C ASP A 65 -4.58 11.58 6.76
N ALA A 66 -5.70 10.91 6.46
CA ALA A 66 -6.35 9.99 7.40
C ALA A 66 -5.46 8.79 7.77
N VAL A 67 -4.75 8.22 6.80
CA VAL A 67 -3.74 7.17 7.06
C VAL A 67 -2.55 7.74 7.83
N GLY A 68 -2.14 8.98 7.51
CA GLY A 68 -1.05 9.70 8.15
C GLY A 68 -1.23 9.82 9.67
N VAL A 69 -2.47 10.04 10.14
CA VAL A 69 -2.78 10.09 11.58
C VAL A 69 -2.34 8.81 12.30
N LEU A 70 -2.54 7.62 11.69
CA LEU A 70 -2.14 6.33 12.28
C LEU A 70 -0.62 6.16 12.35
N MET A 71 0.12 6.88 11.51
CA MET A 71 1.57 6.80 11.40
C MET A 71 2.28 7.99 12.07
N ASN A 72 1.53 8.90 12.69
CA ASN A 72 2.04 10.17 13.22
C ASN A 72 2.83 10.96 12.16
N ALA A 73 2.29 10.99 10.94
CA ALA A 73 2.87 11.71 9.80
C ALA A 73 2.22 13.09 9.65
N GLU A 74 3.00 14.05 9.16
CA GLU A 74 2.50 15.41 8.90
C GLU A 74 1.44 15.41 7.78
N PRO A 75 0.43 16.30 7.84
CA PRO A 75 -0.55 16.45 6.76
C PRO A 75 0.12 16.69 5.41
N GLY A 76 -0.36 15.98 4.39
CA GLY A 76 0.16 16.07 3.03
C GLY A 76 1.45 15.28 2.77
N SER A 77 1.98 14.54 3.76
CA SER A 77 3.20 13.73 3.61
C SER A 77 2.93 12.28 3.17
N VAL A 78 1.65 11.85 3.17
CA VAL A 78 1.25 10.50 2.76
C VAL A 78 0.51 10.55 1.44
N SER A 79 0.98 9.79 0.46
CA SER A 79 0.30 9.60 -0.82
C SER A 79 -0.19 8.16 -0.97
N VAL A 80 -1.37 7.99 -1.56
CA VAL A 80 -1.98 6.68 -1.81
C VAL A 80 -1.85 6.31 -3.29
N HIS A 81 -1.57 5.05 -3.56
CA HIS A 81 -1.37 4.52 -4.90
C HIS A 81 -2.11 3.18 -5.07
N LEU A 82 -2.31 2.76 -6.32
CA LEU A 82 -3.07 1.56 -6.67
C LEU A 82 -2.51 0.26 -6.08
N ASN A 83 -1.19 0.17 -5.94
CA ASN A 83 -0.50 -1.01 -5.44
C ASN A 83 0.95 -0.70 -5.06
N VAL A 84 1.60 -1.68 -4.40
CA VAL A 84 2.99 -1.56 -3.95
C VAL A 84 3.97 -1.31 -5.11
N ALA A 85 3.76 -1.91 -6.28
CA ALA A 85 4.64 -1.68 -7.43
C ALA A 85 4.59 -0.22 -7.91
N SER A 86 3.41 0.43 -7.87
CA SER A 86 3.28 1.86 -8.16
C SER A 86 4.00 2.70 -7.12
N CYS A 87 3.88 2.38 -5.83
CA CYS A 87 4.62 3.05 -4.75
C CYS A 87 6.14 2.91 -4.96
N GLN A 88 6.61 1.70 -5.26
CA GLN A 88 8.03 1.45 -5.53
C GLN A 88 8.55 2.24 -6.74
N ASN A 89 7.73 2.41 -7.78
CA ASN A 89 8.08 3.22 -8.94
C ASN A 89 8.31 4.69 -8.55
N VAL A 90 7.42 5.25 -7.73
CA VAL A 90 7.58 6.62 -7.21
C VAL A 90 8.86 6.73 -6.39
N VAL A 91 9.06 5.81 -5.44
CA VAL A 91 10.28 5.80 -4.60
C VAL A 91 11.54 5.65 -5.45
N ALA A 92 11.57 4.72 -6.41
CA ALA A 92 12.72 4.49 -7.27
C ALA A 92 13.04 5.66 -8.20
N SER A 93 12.03 6.47 -8.57
CA SER A 93 12.24 7.68 -9.38
C SER A 93 13.02 8.78 -8.65
N CYS A 94 13.08 8.71 -7.32
CA CYS A 94 13.84 9.63 -6.48
C CYS A 94 15.34 9.30 -6.39
N PHE A 95 15.78 8.15 -6.97
CA PHE A 95 17.17 7.69 -6.89
C PHE A 95 17.84 7.68 -8.26
N ASP A 96 19.09 8.13 -8.29
CA ASP A 96 20.00 7.97 -9.42
C ASP A 96 20.85 6.71 -9.23
N PHE A 97 20.59 5.68 -10.03
CA PHE A 97 21.31 4.41 -10.00
C PHE A 97 22.59 4.42 -10.86
N SER A 98 22.91 5.50 -11.56
CA SER A 98 24.16 5.63 -12.32
C SER A 98 25.38 5.90 -11.43
N GLY A 99 25.14 6.38 -10.21
CA GLY A 99 26.17 6.75 -9.25
C GLY A 99 26.74 5.58 -8.45
N LYS A 100 27.65 5.89 -7.51
CA LYS A 100 28.31 4.90 -6.65
C LYS A 100 27.36 4.20 -5.65
N ARG A 101 26.29 4.90 -5.20
CA ARG A 101 25.30 4.41 -4.25
C ARG A 101 24.10 3.85 -4.99
N ASN A 102 24.29 2.73 -5.69
CA ASN A 102 23.29 2.13 -6.55
C ASN A 102 22.91 0.69 -6.14
N LYS A 103 23.34 0.22 -4.95
CA LYS A 103 22.97 -1.10 -4.44
C LYS A 103 21.55 -1.08 -3.88
N VAL A 104 20.72 -2.02 -4.35
CA VAL A 104 19.38 -2.31 -3.80
C VAL A 104 19.41 -3.71 -3.21
N VAL A 105 18.91 -3.85 -2.00
CA VAL A 105 18.87 -5.13 -1.28
C VAL A 105 17.41 -5.47 -0.99
N TYR A 106 17.01 -6.69 -1.28
CA TYR A 106 15.71 -7.24 -0.89
C TYR A 106 15.82 -8.75 -0.60
N SER A 107 14.84 -9.36 0.04
CA SER A 107 14.82 -10.81 0.31
C SER A 107 13.91 -11.55 -0.66
N ASP A 108 14.18 -12.84 -0.88
CA ASP A 108 13.33 -13.74 -1.68
C ASP A 108 11.97 -14.05 -1.00
N MET A 109 11.76 -13.54 0.22
CA MET A 109 10.46 -13.58 0.91
C MET A 109 9.53 -12.41 0.53
N ASN A 110 10.00 -11.48 -0.30
CA ASN A 110 9.14 -10.41 -0.79
C ASN A 110 8.11 -10.93 -1.79
N PHE A 111 7.01 -10.23 -1.90
CA PHE A 111 6.00 -10.52 -2.92
C PHE A 111 6.61 -10.43 -4.33
N PRO A 112 6.24 -11.31 -5.28
CA PRO A 112 6.89 -11.38 -6.61
C PRO A 112 6.99 -10.05 -7.35
N SER A 113 5.95 -9.18 -7.29
CA SER A 113 6.00 -7.88 -7.96
C SER A 113 7.10 -6.96 -7.42
N VAL A 114 7.46 -7.08 -6.15
CA VAL A 114 8.58 -6.34 -5.53
C VAL A 114 9.90 -6.78 -6.15
N MET A 115 10.08 -8.10 -6.25
CA MET A 115 11.30 -8.70 -6.81
C MET A 115 11.46 -8.33 -8.30
N TYR A 116 10.41 -8.52 -9.11
CA TYR A 116 10.42 -8.16 -10.53
C TYR A 116 10.68 -6.67 -10.76
N PHE A 117 10.08 -5.82 -9.93
CA PHE A 117 10.29 -4.39 -10.01
C PHE A 117 11.77 -4.02 -9.82
N TRP A 118 12.41 -4.53 -8.76
CA TRP A 118 13.81 -4.21 -8.48
C TRP A 118 14.78 -4.85 -9.47
N GLU A 119 14.50 -6.07 -9.94
CA GLU A 119 15.30 -6.68 -11.02
C GLU A 119 15.27 -5.83 -12.30
N ALA A 120 14.13 -5.25 -12.65
CA ALA A 120 14.01 -4.35 -13.80
C ALA A 120 14.88 -3.08 -13.67
N GLN A 121 15.16 -2.59 -12.45
CA GLN A 121 16.02 -1.42 -12.24
C GLN A 121 17.50 -1.68 -12.60
N ARG A 122 17.92 -2.93 -12.83
CA ARG A 122 19.27 -3.24 -13.35
C ARG A 122 19.54 -2.51 -14.67
N SER A 123 18.55 -2.40 -15.52
CA SER A 123 18.66 -1.65 -16.80
C SER A 123 18.93 -0.17 -16.61
N ARG A 124 18.63 0.38 -15.43
CA ARG A 124 18.89 1.77 -15.03
C ARG A 124 20.18 1.95 -14.22
N GLY A 125 20.98 0.87 -14.05
CA GLY A 125 22.25 0.89 -13.32
C GLY A 125 22.18 0.39 -11.88
N ALA A 126 21.03 -0.06 -11.38
CA ALA A 126 20.93 -0.61 -10.05
C ALA A 126 21.68 -1.95 -9.92
N ARG A 127 22.46 -2.09 -8.84
CA ARG A 127 23.11 -3.35 -8.45
C ARG A 127 22.20 -4.06 -7.46
N VAL A 128 21.39 -4.97 -7.96
CA VAL A 128 20.38 -5.67 -7.15
C VAL A 128 21.00 -6.88 -6.48
N HIS A 129 20.81 -6.97 -5.17
CA HIS A 129 21.24 -8.08 -4.32
C HIS A 129 20.02 -8.69 -3.62
N MET A 130 19.70 -9.92 -3.99
CA MET A 130 18.63 -10.69 -3.36
C MET A 130 19.21 -11.56 -2.24
N VAL A 131 18.78 -11.32 -1.01
CA VAL A 131 19.11 -12.16 0.14
C VAL A 131 18.19 -13.36 0.17
N ARG A 132 18.75 -14.56 0.08
CA ARG A 132 17.99 -15.80 0.13
C ARG A 132 17.79 -16.25 1.57
N THR A 133 16.57 -16.68 1.89
CA THR A 133 16.27 -17.38 3.13
C THR A 133 16.76 -18.84 3.03
N ASP A 134 17.18 -19.42 4.15
CA ASP A 134 17.58 -20.83 4.22
C ASP A 134 16.40 -21.73 4.60
N ASP A 135 15.39 -21.19 5.26
CA ASP A 135 14.26 -21.95 5.84
C ASP A 135 12.87 -21.50 5.35
N GLY A 136 12.81 -20.45 4.50
CA GLY A 136 11.56 -19.88 4.04
C GLY A 136 10.76 -19.09 5.11
N VAL A 137 11.38 -18.81 6.24
CA VAL A 137 10.74 -18.15 7.40
C VAL A 137 11.53 -16.93 7.86
N HIS A 138 12.86 -17.01 7.88
CA HIS A 138 13.73 -15.97 8.42
C HIS A 138 14.63 -15.38 7.32
N VAL A 139 14.77 -14.06 7.34
CA VAL A 139 15.78 -13.38 6.51
C VAL A 139 17.07 -13.29 7.30
N PRO A 140 18.19 -13.90 6.84
CA PRO A 140 19.48 -13.83 7.52
C PRO A 140 20.03 -12.39 7.44
N THR A 141 19.94 -11.64 8.54
CA THR A 141 20.31 -10.21 8.59
C THR A 141 21.80 -9.98 8.34
N GLU A 142 22.65 -10.97 8.63
CA GLU A 142 24.09 -10.93 8.35
C GLU A 142 24.43 -10.95 6.86
N ARG A 143 23.44 -11.22 5.99
CA ARG A 143 23.59 -11.21 4.52
C ARG A 143 23.07 -9.91 3.89
N ILE A 144 22.52 -8.99 4.68
CA ILE A 144 22.07 -7.67 4.24
C ILE A 144 23.24 -6.67 4.27
#